data_d5b46c81e5dcee882b39059c0fa3557e
#
_entry.id   d5b46c81e5dcee882b39059c0fa3557e
#
_cell.length_a   1.000
_cell.length_b   1.000
_cell.length_c   1.000
_cell.angle_alpha   90.00
_cell.angle_beta   90.00
_cell.angle_gamma   90.00
#
_symmetry.space_group_name_H-M   'P 1'
#
loop_
_entity.id
_entity.type
_entity.pdbx_description
1 polymer ?
#
loop_
_entity_poly.entity_id
_entity_poly.type
_entity_poly.pdbx_seq_one_letter_code
_entity_poly.pdbx_strand_id
1 'polypeptide(L)'
;MTDTVAVHIFSQKPNAGPDQFICNNQDCTLLDASNLQAFEFGFWTSLNSQITFTTPSSDQTTICGLQPGSNTMIWATNNGFCGDNSRDTVVVNFELFPTANADAVEVLFGASATVNVLGNDMVPNQFSVEITVPPVHGRIVDTTGVGTYVYQPNSNFSGSDQMEYEVCNLRCPDACSYTTVVFNVTGPGECFLPNIITPNGDDLNDAFIVPETCLVGEGGVIVELTIFNQWGDQVFHAVPYLNDWEGTYNGNPLPPGTYFYVVEFSTNDEPKKGFMIIQQ
;
A
#
# COMPACT_ATOMS: atom_id res chain seq x y z
N MET A 1 -37.53 70.55 -36.69
CA MET A 1 -36.56 69.74 -35.95
C MET A 1 -37.24 68.43 -35.62
N THR A 2 -36.80 67.33 -36.21
CA THR A 2 -37.26 65.99 -35.86
C THR A 2 -36.38 65.52 -34.71
N ASP A 3 -36.98 65.30 -33.55
CA ASP A 3 -36.32 64.74 -32.39
C ASP A 3 -36.36 63.16 -32.54
N THR A 4 -35.22 62.55 -32.44
CA THR A 4 -35.07 61.12 -32.62
C THR A 4 -34.81 60.48 -31.24
N VAL A 5 -35.73 59.62 -30.76
CA VAL A 5 -35.58 58.87 -29.56
C VAL A 5 -35.09 57.50 -29.96
N ALA A 6 -33.90 57.05 -29.47
CA ALA A 6 -33.41 55.71 -29.59
C ALA A 6 -33.94 54.86 -28.41
N VAL A 7 -34.72 53.84 -28.71
CA VAL A 7 -35.18 52.87 -27.71
C VAL A 7 -34.31 51.61 -27.82
N HIS A 8 -33.58 51.32 -26.78
CA HIS A 8 -32.81 50.06 -26.67
C HIS A 8 -33.65 49.01 -25.94
N ILE A 9 -33.92 47.93 -26.59
CA ILE A 9 -34.62 46.77 -26.01
C ILE A 9 -33.59 45.69 -25.70
N PHE A 10 -33.40 45.37 -24.43
CA PHE A 10 -32.56 44.26 -23.97
C PHE A 10 -33.43 43.02 -23.82
N SER A 11 -33.25 42.05 -24.70
CA SER A 11 -34.08 40.82 -24.75
C SER A 11 -33.30 39.54 -24.48
N GLN A 12 -31.97 39.60 -24.41
CA GLN A 12 -31.17 38.41 -24.16
C GLN A 12 -30.96 38.22 -22.66
N LYS A 13 -31.27 36.98 -22.23
CA LYS A 13 -30.84 36.51 -20.93
C LYS A 13 -29.32 36.22 -20.98
N PRO A 14 -28.58 36.49 -19.91
CA PRO A 14 -27.20 36.05 -19.82
C PRO A 14 -27.12 34.54 -19.98
N ASN A 15 -26.06 34.06 -20.60
CA ASN A 15 -25.70 32.65 -20.70
C ASN A 15 -24.26 32.49 -20.20
N ALA A 16 -24.07 31.72 -19.14
CA ALA A 16 -22.78 31.48 -18.53
C ALA A 16 -21.90 30.46 -19.31
N GLY A 17 -22.40 29.99 -20.46
CA GLY A 17 -21.77 28.94 -21.23
C GLY A 17 -22.18 27.52 -20.78
N PRO A 18 -21.72 26.50 -21.49
CA PRO A 18 -22.04 25.13 -21.17
C PRO A 18 -21.32 24.65 -19.92
N ASP A 19 -21.94 23.72 -19.18
CA ASP A 19 -21.28 23.00 -18.11
C ASP A 19 -20.04 22.26 -18.65
N GLN A 20 -19.00 22.19 -17.83
CA GLN A 20 -17.71 21.60 -18.18
C GLN A 20 -17.42 20.40 -17.29
N PHE A 21 -16.71 19.42 -17.85
CA PHE A 21 -16.13 18.30 -17.12
C PHE A 21 -14.63 18.27 -17.41
N ILE A 22 -13.82 18.35 -16.36
CA ILE A 22 -12.37 18.50 -16.46
C ILE A 22 -11.68 17.40 -15.68
N CYS A 23 -10.83 16.66 -16.39
CA CYS A 23 -9.93 15.66 -15.85
C CYS A 23 -8.50 16.15 -16.05
N ASN A 24 -7.88 16.69 -15.04
CA ASN A 24 -6.45 17.04 -15.10
C ASN A 24 -5.91 17.33 -13.70
N ASN A 25 -4.60 17.62 -13.61
CA ASN A 25 -3.94 18.02 -12.36
C ASN A 25 -3.85 19.54 -12.16
N GLN A 26 -4.49 20.33 -13.03
CA GLN A 26 -4.55 21.77 -12.93
C GLN A 26 -5.97 22.19 -12.58
N ASP A 27 -6.10 22.95 -11.52
CA ASP A 27 -7.35 23.44 -10.97
C ASP A 27 -7.88 24.70 -11.68
N CYS A 28 -7.54 24.89 -12.97
CA CYS A 28 -7.88 26.06 -13.76
C CYS A 28 -8.61 25.69 -15.06
N THR A 29 -9.56 26.54 -15.47
CA THR A 29 -10.21 26.45 -16.80
C THR A 29 -10.64 27.80 -17.32
N LEU A 30 -10.95 27.88 -18.63
CA LEU A 30 -11.53 29.04 -19.27
C LEU A 30 -13.06 28.95 -19.21
N LEU A 31 -13.71 30.02 -18.77
CA LEU A 31 -15.15 30.23 -18.92
C LEU A 31 -15.41 31.14 -20.10
N ASP A 32 -16.50 30.90 -20.82
CA ASP A 32 -16.91 31.62 -22.01
C ASP A 32 -18.43 31.87 -21.97
N ALA A 33 -18.81 33.00 -21.43
CA ALA A 33 -20.20 33.44 -21.35
C ALA A 33 -20.64 34.13 -22.66
N SER A 34 -21.94 34.39 -22.75
CA SER A 34 -22.47 35.22 -23.84
C SER A 34 -21.86 36.62 -23.82
N ASN A 35 -21.53 37.12 -25.00
CA ASN A 35 -20.99 38.48 -25.20
C ASN A 35 -21.90 39.54 -24.61
N LEU A 36 -21.28 40.51 -23.95
CA LEU A 36 -22.00 41.71 -23.46
C LEU A 36 -22.46 42.59 -24.62
N GLN A 37 -23.70 43.05 -24.53
CA GLN A 37 -24.20 44.04 -25.47
C GLN A 37 -23.69 45.44 -25.13
N ALA A 38 -23.83 46.38 -26.08
CA ALA A 38 -23.49 47.78 -25.80
C ALA A 38 -24.27 48.29 -24.57
N PHE A 39 -23.56 48.85 -23.61
CA PHE A 39 -24.09 49.35 -22.31
C PHE A 39 -24.42 48.26 -21.28
N GLU A 40 -24.09 47.00 -21.51
CA GLU A 40 -24.13 45.96 -20.49
C GLU A 40 -22.81 45.85 -19.73
N PHE A 41 -22.93 45.53 -18.45
CA PHE A 41 -21.83 45.16 -17.56
C PHE A 41 -22.07 43.75 -17.08
N GLY A 42 -21.03 42.90 -17.17
CA GLY A 42 -21.06 41.55 -16.66
C GLY A 42 -20.13 41.38 -15.48
N PHE A 43 -20.42 40.40 -14.64
CA PHE A 43 -19.56 40.05 -13.53
C PHE A 43 -19.70 38.59 -13.13
N TRP A 44 -18.57 37.89 -13.07
CA TRP A 44 -18.45 36.53 -12.58
C TRP A 44 -18.33 36.49 -11.07
N THR A 45 -19.04 35.56 -10.44
CA THR A 45 -18.93 35.27 -9.00
C THR A 45 -18.98 33.81 -8.74
N SER A 46 -18.50 33.38 -7.57
CA SER A 46 -18.65 32.02 -7.03
C SER A 46 -18.98 32.07 -5.54
N LEU A 47 -19.73 31.08 -5.06
CA LEU A 47 -19.94 30.91 -3.62
C LEU A 47 -18.72 30.28 -2.93
N ASN A 48 -17.82 29.64 -3.70
CA ASN A 48 -16.56 29.14 -3.20
C ASN A 48 -15.50 30.25 -3.23
N SER A 49 -15.05 30.68 -2.05
CA SER A 49 -14.07 31.75 -1.88
C SER A 49 -12.65 31.40 -2.37
N GLN A 50 -12.38 30.16 -2.66
CA GLN A 50 -11.08 29.70 -3.20
C GLN A 50 -10.99 29.92 -4.72
N ILE A 51 -12.13 30.02 -5.40
CA ILE A 51 -12.16 30.28 -6.84
C ILE A 51 -11.77 31.76 -7.10
N THR A 52 -10.76 31.93 -7.94
CA THR A 52 -10.26 33.23 -8.40
C THR A 52 -10.55 33.39 -9.87
N PHE A 53 -10.87 34.61 -10.27
CA PHE A 53 -11.15 34.99 -11.65
C PHE A 53 -10.06 35.96 -12.15
N THR A 54 -9.46 35.67 -13.30
CA THR A 54 -8.42 36.55 -13.88
C THR A 54 -9.00 37.90 -14.30
N THR A 55 -10.17 37.89 -14.96
CA THR A 55 -10.89 39.04 -15.44
C THR A 55 -12.38 38.87 -15.12
N PRO A 56 -12.82 39.15 -13.87
CA PRO A 56 -14.19 38.86 -13.45
C PRO A 56 -15.28 39.68 -14.17
N SER A 57 -14.92 40.79 -14.82
CA SER A 57 -15.83 41.63 -15.59
C SER A 57 -15.88 41.30 -17.09
N SER A 58 -15.10 40.33 -17.57
CA SER A 58 -15.12 39.88 -18.96
C SER A 58 -16.02 38.65 -19.12
N ASP A 59 -16.71 38.57 -20.26
CA ASP A 59 -17.44 37.38 -20.71
C ASP A 59 -16.52 36.16 -20.79
N GLN A 60 -15.25 36.34 -21.20
CA GLN A 60 -14.21 35.33 -21.16
C GLN A 60 -13.27 35.55 -19.97
N THR A 61 -13.11 34.56 -19.12
CA THR A 61 -12.22 34.61 -17.96
C THR A 61 -11.64 33.24 -17.64
N THR A 62 -10.39 33.22 -17.21
CA THR A 62 -9.81 32.01 -16.61
C THR A 62 -10.13 31.99 -15.13
N ILE A 63 -10.62 30.87 -14.64
CA ILE A 63 -10.79 30.60 -13.22
C ILE A 63 -9.75 29.59 -12.75
N CYS A 64 -9.30 29.74 -11.50
CA CYS A 64 -8.45 28.80 -10.78
C CYS A 64 -8.97 28.59 -9.36
N GLY A 65 -8.46 27.54 -8.69
CA GLY A 65 -8.92 27.17 -7.34
C GLY A 65 -10.12 26.22 -7.36
N LEU A 66 -10.31 25.48 -8.47
CA LEU A 66 -11.34 24.45 -8.56
C LEU A 66 -11.10 23.37 -7.51
N GLN A 67 -12.17 22.99 -6.82
CA GLN A 67 -12.13 21.87 -5.87
C GLN A 67 -12.66 20.59 -6.53
N PRO A 68 -12.15 19.41 -6.16
CA PRO A 68 -12.69 18.15 -6.65
C PRO A 68 -14.21 18.06 -6.48
N GLY A 69 -14.89 17.68 -7.56
CA GLY A 69 -16.35 17.66 -7.66
C GLY A 69 -16.93 18.89 -8.36
N SER A 70 -18.14 19.27 -7.99
CA SER A 70 -18.92 20.33 -8.67
C SER A 70 -18.59 21.72 -8.15
N ASN A 71 -18.15 22.60 -9.04
CA ASN A 71 -17.90 24.01 -8.78
C ASN A 71 -18.89 24.85 -9.58
N THR A 72 -19.63 25.72 -8.92
CA THR A 72 -20.65 26.56 -9.56
C THR A 72 -20.18 28.01 -9.63
N MET A 73 -20.17 28.56 -10.85
CA MET A 73 -19.93 29.97 -11.12
C MET A 73 -21.21 30.62 -11.63
N ILE A 74 -21.35 31.92 -11.36
CA ILE A 74 -22.53 32.72 -11.69
C ILE A 74 -22.08 33.85 -12.57
N TRP A 75 -22.63 33.93 -13.76
CA TRP A 75 -22.52 35.08 -14.64
C TRP A 75 -23.73 36.03 -14.43
N ALA A 76 -23.49 37.23 -13.97
CA ALA A 76 -24.53 38.23 -13.75
C ALA A 76 -24.33 39.40 -14.71
N THR A 77 -25.40 39.86 -15.38
CA THR A 77 -25.37 41.02 -16.25
C THR A 77 -26.32 42.11 -15.75
N ASN A 78 -25.92 43.37 -15.98
CA ASN A 78 -26.67 44.56 -15.63
C ASN A 78 -26.53 45.59 -16.77
N ASN A 79 -27.60 46.19 -17.21
CA ASN A 79 -27.59 47.22 -18.26
C ASN A 79 -27.66 48.65 -17.71
N GLY A 80 -27.58 48.82 -16.40
CA GLY A 80 -27.51 50.14 -15.71
C GLY A 80 -28.82 50.91 -15.67
N PHE A 81 -29.73 50.70 -16.60
CA PHE A 81 -30.96 51.51 -16.73
C PHE A 81 -32.22 50.77 -16.27
N CYS A 82 -32.28 49.43 -16.43
CA CYS A 82 -33.47 48.66 -16.10
C CYS A 82 -33.35 47.91 -14.75
N GLY A 83 -32.22 47.94 -14.13
CA GLY A 83 -32.04 47.45 -12.74
C GLY A 83 -32.20 45.94 -12.48
N ASP A 84 -32.54 45.16 -13.49
CA ASP A 84 -32.73 43.71 -13.34
C ASP A 84 -31.41 42.99 -13.51
N ASN A 85 -30.92 42.46 -12.41
CA ASN A 85 -29.77 41.55 -12.40
C ASN A 85 -30.20 40.18 -12.93
N SER A 86 -30.09 39.98 -14.23
CA SER A 86 -30.21 38.64 -14.82
C SER A 86 -28.97 37.82 -14.49
N ARG A 87 -29.15 36.53 -14.20
CA ARG A 87 -28.07 35.64 -13.82
C ARG A 87 -28.22 34.30 -14.54
N ASP A 88 -27.09 33.69 -14.83
CA ASP A 88 -27.03 32.31 -15.28
C ASP A 88 -25.86 31.61 -14.59
N THR A 89 -25.85 30.30 -14.57
CA THR A 89 -24.85 29.48 -13.87
C THR A 89 -24.21 28.50 -14.80
N VAL A 90 -22.91 28.32 -14.64
CA VAL A 90 -22.16 27.22 -15.24
C VAL A 90 -21.56 26.34 -14.13
N VAL A 91 -21.64 25.03 -14.32
CA VAL A 91 -21.05 24.05 -13.41
C VAL A 91 -19.80 23.47 -14.05
N VAL A 92 -18.68 23.54 -13.35
CA VAL A 92 -17.44 22.85 -13.72
C VAL A 92 -17.26 21.68 -12.76
N ASN A 93 -17.41 20.47 -13.27
CA ASN A 93 -17.08 19.25 -12.55
C ASN A 93 -15.59 18.96 -12.75
N PHE A 94 -14.82 19.02 -11.68
CA PHE A 94 -13.38 18.84 -11.68
C PHE A 94 -13.00 17.54 -10.99
N GLU A 95 -12.22 16.71 -11.68
CA GLU A 95 -11.71 15.44 -11.16
C GLU A 95 -10.18 15.44 -11.22
N LEU A 96 -9.56 15.12 -10.10
CA LEU A 96 -8.10 14.99 -10.01
C LEU A 96 -7.63 13.64 -10.58
N PHE A 97 -6.43 13.63 -11.13
CA PHE A 97 -5.71 12.40 -11.40
C PHE A 97 -5.24 11.80 -10.08
N PRO A 98 -5.32 10.47 -9.91
CA PRO A 98 -4.72 9.83 -8.76
C PRO A 98 -3.20 9.98 -8.77
N THR A 99 -2.59 9.91 -7.60
CA THR A 99 -1.14 9.82 -7.45
C THR A 99 -0.85 8.65 -6.53
N ALA A 100 -0.30 7.57 -7.08
CA ALA A 100 0.13 6.41 -6.34
C ALA A 100 1.61 6.57 -5.95
N ASN A 101 1.91 6.35 -4.67
CA ASN A 101 3.24 6.43 -4.09
C ASN A 101 3.69 5.04 -3.67
N ALA A 102 5.00 4.76 -3.82
CA ALA A 102 5.54 3.45 -3.49
C ALA A 102 5.43 3.13 -2.00
N ASP A 103 5.18 1.85 -1.72
CA ASP A 103 5.12 1.28 -0.39
C ASP A 103 6.25 0.31 -0.13
N ALA A 104 6.60 0.15 1.15
CA ALA A 104 7.53 -0.88 1.60
C ALA A 104 7.02 -1.53 2.88
N VAL A 105 7.13 -2.85 2.96
CA VAL A 105 6.65 -3.65 4.08
C VAL A 105 7.73 -4.63 4.53
N GLU A 106 8.05 -4.60 5.82
CA GLU A 106 8.89 -5.62 6.44
C GLU A 106 8.05 -6.85 6.79
N VAL A 107 8.48 -8.01 6.33
CA VAL A 107 7.80 -9.28 6.50
C VAL A 107 8.69 -10.24 7.27
N LEU A 108 8.21 -10.77 8.37
CA LEU A 108 8.96 -11.78 9.12
C LEU A 108 8.98 -13.09 8.34
N PHE A 109 10.11 -13.81 8.42
CA PHE A 109 10.27 -15.12 7.78
C PHE A 109 9.13 -16.06 8.15
N GLY A 110 8.52 -16.67 7.12
CA GLY A 110 7.40 -17.60 7.30
C GLY A 110 6.06 -16.97 7.72
N ALA A 111 6.00 -15.67 7.94
CA ALA A 111 4.78 -14.96 8.30
C ALA A 111 4.14 -14.25 7.09
N SER A 112 2.84 -13.94 7.19
CA SER A 112 2.15 -13.06 6.27
C SER A 112 2.19 -11.62 6.76
N ALA A 113 2.13 -10.66 5.85
CA ALA A 113 2.04 -9.23 6.19
C ALA A 113 0.87 -8.56 5.47
N THR A 114 0.25 -7.61 6.15
CA THR A 114 -0.84 -6.79 5.58
C THR A 114 -0.30 -5.44 5.15
N VAL A 115 -0.67 -4.99 3.95
CA VAL A 115 -0.34 -3.67 3.43
C VAL A 115 -1.61 -2.96 3.00
N ASN A 116 -1.72 -1.67 3.34
CA ASN A 116 -2.70 -0.75 2.78
C ASN A 116 -1.96 0.15 1.79
N VAL A 117 -2.08 -0.16 0.51
CA VAL A 117 -1.35 0.54 -0.56
C VAL A 117 -1.87 1.96 -0.83
N LEU A 118 -3.06 2.29 -0.34
CA LEU A 118 -3.65 3.63 -0.52
C LEU A 118 -3.32 4.59 0.63
N GLY A 119 -2.55 4.14 1.62
CA GLY A 119 -2.32 4.90 2.84
C GLY A 119 -1.53 6.21 2.65
N ASN A 120 -0.67 6.25 1.64
CA ASN A 120 0.17 7.40 1.26
C ASN A 120 -0.21 7.99 -0.10
N ASP A 121 -1.29 7.48 -0.74
CA ASP A 121 -1.75 7.87 -2.05
C ASP A 121 -2.73 9.05 -2.02
N MET A 122 -2.79 9.77 -3.13
CA MET A 122 -3.89 10.69 -3.40
C MET A 122 -4.87 10.03 -4.36
N VAL A 123 -6.07 9.71 -3.85
CA VAL A 123 -7.10 9.05 -4.62
C VAL A 123 -8.33 9.92 -4.80
N PRO A 124 -9.00 9.89 -5.97
CA PRO A 124 -10.24 10.61 -6.21
C PRO A 124 -11.41 9.97 -5.44
N ASN A 125 -12.59 10.64 -5.44
CA ASN A 125 -13.77 10.13 -4.75
C ASN A 125 -14.31 8.82 -5.34
N GLN A 126 -14.09 8.58 -6.63
CA GLN A 126 -14.48 7.36 -7.33
C GLN A 126 -13.25 6.80 -8.05
N PHE A 127 -12.75 5.69 -7.57
CA PHE A 127 -11.55 5.07 -8.10
C PHE A 127 -11.67 3.54 -8.13
N SER A 128 -10.82 2.91 -8.92
CA SER A 128 -10.48 1.49 -8.84
C SER A 128 -9.01 1.34 -8.44
N VAL A 129 -8.71 0.23 -7.78
CA VAL A 129 -7.33 -0.19 -7.51
C VAL A 129 -7.19 -1.66 -7.89
N GLU A 130 -6.16 -1.98 -8.69
CA GLU A 130 -5.93 -3.33 -9.21
C GLU A 130 -4.44 -3.66 -9.17
N ILE A 131 -4.13 -4.94 -8.90
CA ILE A 131 -2.76 -5.44 -9.00
C ILE A 131 -2.48 -5.72 -10.48
N THR A 132 -1.50 -5.02 -11.06
CA THR A 132 -1.10 -5.16 -12.46
C THR A 132 0.00 -6.20 -12.64
N VAL A 133 0.91 -6.31 -11.66
CA VAL A 133 1.96 -7.33 -11.63
C VAL A 133 1.96 -7.98 -10.23
N PRO A 134 1.61 -9.28 -10.13
CA PRO A 134 1.63 -9.98 -8.85
C PRO A 134 3.07 -10.24 -8.38
N PRO A 135 3.29 -10.49 -7.07
CA PRO A 135 4.60 -10.85 -6.56
C PRO A 135 5.08 -12.18 -7.12
N VAL A 136 6.40 -12.35 -7.27
CA VAL A 136 7.04 -13.53 -7.88
C VAL A 136 7.38 -14.59 -6.83
N HIS A 137 7.81 -14.14 -5.66
CA HIS A 137 8.28 -15.01 -4.57
C HIS A 137 7.26 -15.17 -3.44
N GLY A 138 6.01 -14.82 -3.72
CA GLY A 138 4.89 -14.93 -2.80
C GLY A 138 3.56 -14.84 -3.54
N ARG A 139 2.49 -14.69 -2.78
CA ARG A 139 1.14 -14.51 -3.31
C ARG A 139 0.33 -13.57 -2.44
N ILE A 140 -0.66 -12.93 -3.04
CA ILE A 140 -1.70 -12.24 -2.30
C ILE A 140 -2.79 -13.25 -1.93
N VAL A 141 -3.02 -13.44 -0.64
CA VAL A 141 -3.92 -14.49 -0.10
C VAL A 141 -5.27 -13.94 0.33
N ASP A 142 -5.36 -12.64 0.62
CA ASP A 142 -6.59 -12.01 1.03
C ASP A 142 -6.58 -10.52 0.67
N THR A 143 -7.79 -9.97 0.50
CA THR A 143 -8.07 -8.55 0.30
C THR A 143 -9.09 -8.12 1.35
N THR A 144 -8.62 -7.57 2.48
CA THR A 144 -9.48 -7.22 3.62
C THR A 144 -10.26 -5.92 3.44
N GLY A 145 -10.04 -5.23 2.33
CA GLY A 145 -10.70 -3.98 1.97
C GLY A 145 -10.16 -3.41 0.67
N VAL A 146 -10.73 -2.30 0.21
CA VAL A 146 -10.23 -1.62 -0.98
C VAL A 146 -8.79 -1.14 -0.74
N GLY A 147 -7.84 -1.63 -1.55
CA GLY A 147 -6.43 -1.29 -1.43
C GLY A 147 -5.70 -1.92 -0.25
N THR A 148 -6.31 -2.88 0.45
CA THR A 148 -5.66 -3.60 1.55
C THR A 148 -5.46 -5.06 1.17
N TYR A 149 -4.20 -5.50 1.15
CA TYR A 149 -3.79 -6.81 0.69
C TYR A 149 -2.99 -7.56 1.76
N VAL A 150 -3.15 -8.88 1.80
CA VAL A 150 -2.34 -9.76 2.65
C VAL A 150 -1.37 -10.52 1.76
N TYR A 151 -0.09 -10.23 1.91
CA TYR A 151 1.01 -10.91 1.23
C TYR A 151 1.49 -12.10 2.06
N GLN A 152 1.64 -13.24 1.41
CA GLN A 152 2.26 -14.45 1.96
C GLN A 152 3.46 -14.85 1.10
N PRO A 153 4.69 -14.80 1.64
CA PRO A 153 5.87 -15.28 0.92
C PRO A 153 5.78 -16.80 0.68
N ASN A 154 6.47 -17.27 -0.36
CA ASN A 154 6.68 -18.70 -0.57
C ASN A 154 7.49 -19.28 0.60
N SER A 155 7.30 -20.58 0.87
CA SER A 155 8.07 -21.28 1.89
C SER A 155 9.58 -21.09 1.65
N ASN A 156 10.31 -20.76 2.71
CA ASN A 156 11.76 -20.55 2.70
C ASN A 156 12.28 -19.36 1.90
N PHE A 157 11.42 -18.51 1.36
CA PHE A 157 11.85 -17.31 0.71
C PHE A 157 12.29 -16.26 1.75
N SER A 158 13.45 -15.66 1.50
CA SER A 158 13.91 -14.44 2.15
C SER A 158 14.55 -13.53 1.12
N GLY A 159 14.44 -12.23 1.32
CA GLY A 159 14.91 -11.23 0.38
C GLY A 159 13.80 -10.28 -0.04
N SER A 160 14.00 -9.56 -1.13
CA SER A 160 13.03 -8.59 -1.64
C SER A 160 12.13 -9.23 -2.70
N ASP A 161 10.83 -9.07 -2.54
CA ASP A 161 9.80 -9.35 -3.55
C ASP A 161 9.03 -8.06 -3.83
N GLN A 162 8.33 -7.99 -4.95
CA GLN A 162 7.57 -6.80 -5.30
C GLN A 162 6.30 -7.14 -6.08
N MET A 163 5.30 -6.29 -5.94
CA MET A 163 4.12 -6.26 -6.81
C MET A 163 3.92 -4.85 -7.37
N GLU A 164 3.20 -4.73 -8.47
CA GLU A 164 2.77 -3.45 -9.01
C GLU A 164 1.27 -3.34 -8.93
N TYR A 165 0.79 -2.14 -8.64
CA TYR A 165 -0.63 -1.83 -8.68
C TYR A 165 -0.90 -0.52 -9.42
N GLU A 166 -2.13 -0.38 -9.89
CA GLU A 166 -2.62 0.87 -10.47
C GLU A 166 -3.83 1.38 -9.69
N VAL A 167 -3.95 2.70 -9.67
CA VAL A 167 -5.14 3.42 -9.20
C VAL A 167 -5.67 4.25 -10.36
N CYS A 168 -6.94 4.06 -10.73
CA CYS A 168 -7.59 4.80 -11.81
C CYS A 168 -8.79 5.60 -11.29
N ASN A 169 -9.00 6.80 -11.83
CA ASN A 169 -10.23 7.55 -11.60
C ASN A 169 -11.36 6.98 -12.46
N LEU A 170 -12.44 6.52 -11.86
CA LEU A 170 -13.57 5.90 -12.59
C LEU A 170 -14.36 6.89 -13.47
N ARG A 171 -14.24 8.19 -13.21
CA ARG A 171 -14.87 9.25 -14.02
C ARG A 171 -13.96 9.78 -15.11
N CYS A 172 -12.67 9.51 -15.03
CA CYS A 172 -11.63 9.89 -15.97
C CYS A 172 -10.82 8.64 -16.36
N PRO A 173 -11.31 7.80 -17.28
CA PRO A 173 -10.76 6.46 -17.55
C PRO A 173 -9.27 6.44 -17.93
N ASP A 174 -8.76 7.53 -18.50
CA ASP A 174 -7.34 7.63 -18.87
C ASP A 174 -6.45 8.17 -17.73
N ALA A 175 -7.05 8.51 -16.58
CA ALA A 175 -6.35 9.03 -15.42
C ALA A 175 -6.00 7.88 -14.47
N CYS A 176 -4.90 7.21 -14.72
CA CYS A 176 -4.34 6.16 -13.86
C CYS A 176 -2.94 6.53 -13.38
N SER A 177 -2.58 6.04 -12.21
CA SER A 177 -1.23 6.13 -11.64
C SER A 177 -0.77 4.75 -11.21
N TYR A 178 0.50 4.43 -11.48
CA TYR A 178 1.09 3.12 -11.23
C TYR A 178 2.24 3.27 -10.25
N THR A 179 2.41 2.28 -9.40
CA THR A 179 3.55 2.21 -8.49
C THR A 179 3.80 0.80 -7.98
N THR A 180 4.81 0.64 -7.13
CA THR A 180 5.26 -0.65 -6.61
C THR A 180 5.09 -0.73 -5.11
N VAL A 181 4.84 -1.96 -4.62
CA VAL A 181 4.99 -2.35 -3.22
C VAL A 181 6.18 -3.28 -3.11
N VAL A 182 7.11 -2.97 -2.23
CA VAL A 182 8.28 -3.82 -1.94
C VAL A 182 8.06 -4.56 -0.64
N PHE A 183 8.19 -5.87 -0.66
CA PHE A 183 8.14 -6.74 0.51
C PHE A 183 9.56 -7.20 0.87
N ASN A 184 10.09 -6.74 1.99
CA ASN A 184 11.39 -7.14 2.50
C ASN A 184 11.22 -8.32 3.48
N VAL A 185 11.34 -9.54 2.97
CA VAL A 185 11.20 -10.74 3.79
C VAL A 185 12.51 -11.00 4.51
N THR A 186 12.49 -10.92 5.84
CA THR A 186 13.66 -11.24 6.69
C THR A 186 14.09 -12.68 6.48
N GLY A 187 15.39 -12.96 6.59
CA GLY A 187 15.87 -14.34 6.56
C GLY A 187 15.43 -15.11 7.82
N PRO A 188 15.51 -16.45 7.76
CA PRO A 188 15.40 -17.24 8.97
C PRO A 188 16.48 -16.79 9.94
N GLY A 189 16.15 -16.70 11.23
CA GLY A 189 17.16 -16.46 12.27
C GLY A 189 18.28 -17.47 12.16
N GLU A 190 19.49 -17.13 12.67
CA GLU A 190 20.59 -18.09 12.67
C GLU A 190 20.20 -19.36 13.47
N CYS A 191 20.49 -20.52 12.89
CA CYS A 191 20.26 -21.81 13.53
C CYS A 191 21.39 -22.06 14.55
N PHE A 192 21.15 -21.70 15.80
CA PHE A 192 22.05 -22.00 16.92
C PHE A 192 21.56 -23.23 17.65
N LEU A 193 22.36 -24.30 17.61
CA LEU A 193 22.10 -25.49 18.38
C LEU A 193 22.61 -25.34 19.82
N PRO A 194 21.97 -26.02 20.80
CA PRO A 194 22.39 -25.95 22.20
C PRO A 194 23.85 -26.36 22.41
N ASN A 195 24.58 -25.63 23.24
CA ASN A 195 25.93 -26.00 23.67
C ASN A 195 25.99 -26.45 25.13
N ILE A 196 24.84 -26.46 25.82
CA ILE A 196 24.68 -26.96 27.19
C ILE A 196 23.27 -27.50 27.36
N ILE A 197 23.14 -28.58 28.12
CA ILE A 197 21.88 -29.09 28.68
C ILE A 197 22.05 -29.32 30.18
N THR A 198 20.98 -29.11 30.94
CA THR A 198 20.93 -29.25 32.41
C THR A 198 19.73 -30.11 32.79
N PRO A 199 19.77 -31.45 32.53
CA PRO A 199 18.61 -32.30 32.74
C PRO A 199 18.35 -32.53 34.23
N ASN A 200 17.76 -31.56 34.92
CA ASN A 200 17.45 -31.55 36.34
C ASN A 200 15.94 -31.54 36.63
N GLY A 201 15.10 -31.46 35.57
CA GLY A 201 13.64 -31.48 35.66
C GLY A 201 13.00 -30.15 36.07
N ASP A 202 13.65 -29.03 35.80
CA ASP A 202 13.13 -27.69 36.07
C ASP A 202 12.49 -27.01 34.83
N ASP A 203 12.34 -27.78 33.73
CA ASP A 203 11.85 -27.36 32.42
C ASP A 203 12.76 -26.33 31.69
N LEU A 204 13.98 -26.09 32.15
CA LEU A 204 14.96 -25.19 31.52
C LEU A 204 16.20 -25.97 31.04
N ASN A 205 16.41 -26.03 29.73
CA ASN A 205 17.52 -26.73 29.08
C ASN A 205 17.64 -28.20 29.47
N ASP A 206 16.55 -28.82 29.84
CA ASP A 206 16.56 -30.26 30.19
C ASP A 206 16.83 -31.15 29.00
N ALA A 207 16.44 -30.76 27.79
CA ALA A 207 16.62 -31.52 26.56
C ALA A 207 17.47 -30.78 25.51
N PHE A 208 18.04 -31.53 24.56
CA PHE A 208 18.71 -30.98 23.38
C PHE A 208 17.65 -30.50 22.36
N ILE A 209 17.31 -29.23 22.38
CA ILE A 209 16.27 -28.65 21.51
C ILE A 209 16.89 -28.16 20.21
N VAL A 210 16.43 -28.67 19.06
CA VAL A 210 16.69 -28.08 17.74
C VAL A 210 15.67 -26.94 17.52
N PRO A 211 16.09 -25.69 17.47
CA PRO A 211 15.16 -24.56 17.34
C PRO A 211 14.39 -24.57 16.03
N GLU A 212 13.20 -23.99 16.01
CA GLU A 212 12.39 -23.83 14.79
C GLU A 212 13.12 -23.07 13.68
N THR A 213 14.02 -22.16 14.03
CA THR A 213 14.89 -21.44 13.07
C THR A 213 15.83 -22.37 12.28
N CYS A 214 16.02 -23.60 12.75
CA CYS A 214 16.76 -24.67 12.06
C CYS A 214 15.87 -25.53 11.17
N LEU A 215 14.55 -25.47 11.35
CA LEU A 215 13.58 -26.37 10.72
C LEU A 215 12.97 -25.74 9.46
N VAL A 216 13.80 -25.16 8.61
CA VAL A 216 13.37 -24.41 7.44
C VAL A 216 13.38 -25.31 6.21
N GLY A 217 12.19 -25.64 5.65
CA GLY A 217 12.05 -26.49 4.48
C GLY A 217 10.61 -26.75 4.06
N GLU A 218 10.36 -26.95 2.75
CA GLU A 218 9.03 -27.32 2.26
C GLU A 218 8.65 -28.74 2.72
N GLY A 219 7.42 -28.90 3.22
CA GLY A 219 6.88 -30.19 3.59
C GLY A 219 7.26 -30.68 4.97
N GLY A 220 7.94 -29.87 5.77
CA GLY A 220 8.44 -30.23 7.10
C GLY A 220 9.84 -30.83 7.03
N VAL A 221 10.74 -30.36 7.90
CA VAL A 221 12.13 -30.83 7.98
C VAL A 221 12.20 -32.00 8.93
N ILE A 222 12.64 -33.15 8.43
CA ILE A 222 13.00 -34.27 9.28
C ILE A 222 14.40 -34.03 9.80
N VAL A 223 14.55 -34.11 11.12
CA VAL A 223 15.83 -33.99 11.81
C VAL A 223 16.33 -35.35 12.19
N GLU A 224 17.59 -35.64 11.87
CA GLU A 224 18.32 -36.74 12.40
C GLU A 224 19.35 -36.22 13.40
N LEU A 225 19.33 -36.73 14.63
CA LEU A 225 20.28 -36.35 15.67
C LEU A 225 21.09 -37.61 16.09
N THR A 226 22.42 -37.44 16.03
CA THR A 226 23.35 -38.42 16.58
C THR A 226 24.26 -37.75 17.60
N ILE A 227 24.42 -38.38 18.77
CA ILE A 227 25.28 -37.87 19.86
C ILE A 227 26.35 -38.91 20.21
N PHE A 228 27.54 -38.41 20.42
CA PHE A 228 28.73 -39.21 20.76
C PHE A 228 29.33 -38.75 22.08
N ASN A 229 29.90 -39.70 22.81
CA ASN A 229 30.73 -39.40 23.98
C ASN A 229 32.13 -38.91 23.57
N GLN A 230 32.97 -38.53 24.52
CA GLN A 230 34.32 -38.08 24.29
C GLN A 230 35.29 -39.12 23.66
N TRP A 231 34.91 -40.38 23.67
CA TRP A 231 35.68 -41.45 23.04
C TRP A 231 35.21 -41.81 21.65
N GLY A 232 34.12 -41.16 21.18
CA GLY A 232 33.52 -41.36 19.86
C GLY A 232 32.48 -42.48 19.82
N ASP A 233 32.06 -43.03 20.97
CA ASP A 233 30.97 -43.98 21.01
C ASP A 233 29.64 -43.25 20.88
N GLN A 234 28.76 -43.80 20.04
CA GLN A 234 27.39 -43.28 19.89
C GLN A 234 26.57 -43.58 21.14
N VAL A 235 26.04 -42.51 21.77
CA VAL A 235 25.21 -42.62 22.98
C VAL A 235 23.74 -42.34 22.71
N PHE A 236 23.41 -41.66 21.56
CA PHE A 236 22.06 -41.45 21.15
C PHE A 236 21.96 -41.34 19.62
N HIS A 237 20.81 -41.77 19.08
CA HIS A 237 20.45 -41.60 17.68
C HIS A 237 18.94 -41.66 17.52
N ALA A 238 18.39 -40.69 16.78
CA ALA A 238 16.96 -40.67 16.45
C ALA A 238 16.72 -40.03 15.08
N VAL A 239 15.77 -40.60 14.34
CA VAL A 239 15.21 -40.12 13.07
C VAL A 239 13.74 -40.53 12.97
N PRO A 240 12.74 -39.65 12.93
CA PRO A 240 12.89 -38.21 13.22
C PRO A 240 13.24 -37.92 14.67
N TYR A 241 14.04 -36.88 14.91
CA TYR A 241 14.29 -36.40 16.26
C TYR A 241 13.15 -35.46 16.69
N LEU A 242 12.61 -35.66 17.90
CA LEU A 242 11.42 -34.97 18.40
C LEU A 242 11.70 -33.96 19.52
N ASN A 243 12.96 -33.56 19.67
CA ASN A 243 13.39 -32.62 20.75
C ASN A 243 13.16 -33.16 22.17
N ASP A 244 13.38 -34.47 22.35
CA ASP A 244 13.02 -35.19 23.55
C ASP A 244 14.20 -35.91 24.26
N TRP A 245 15.45 -35.68 23.80
CA TRP A 245 16.60 -36.32 24.46
C TRP A 245 17.13 -35.45 25.59
N GLU A 246 17.10 -36.00 26.80
CA GLU A 246 17.47 -35.39 28.08
C GLU A 246 18.79 -35.93 28.65
N GLY A 247 19.79 -36.16 27.81
CA GLY A 247 21.11 -36.60 28.28
C GLY A 247 21.14 -37.98 28.86
N THR A 248 20.37 -38.95 28.29
CA THR A 248 20.29 -40.31 28.76
C THR A 248 20.86 -41.32 27.76
N TYR A 249 21.39 -42.46 28.28
CA TYR A 249 21.83 -43.60 27.50
C TYR A 249 21.31 -44.88 28.14
N ASN A 250 20.58 -45.70 27.35
CA ASN A 250 19.91 -46.91 27.85
C ASN A 250 19.04 -46.67 29.11
N GLY A 251 18.37 -45.51 29.18
CA GLY A 251 17.50 -45.14 30.28
C GLY A 251 18.22 -44.64 31.54
N ASN A 252 19.52 -44.51 31.51
CA ASN A 252 20.29 -43.96 32.63
C ASN A 252 20.84 -42.55 32.25
N PRO A 253 20.91 -41.60 33.20
CA PRO A 253 21.56 -40.33 32.97
C PRO A 253 23.04 -40.50 32.60
N LEU A 254 23.47 -39.75 31.60
CA LEU A 254 24.88 -39.67 31.24
C LEU A 254 25.64 -38.79 32.27
N PRO A 255 26.92 -39.11 32.55
CA PRO A 255 27.70 -38.29 33.47
C PRO A 255 27.92 -36.87 32.92
N PRO A 256 28.08 -35.88 33.80
CA PRO A 256 28.47 -34.53 33.39
C PRO A 256 29.77 -34.56 32.56
N GLY A 257 29.77 -33.80 31.45
CA GLY A 257 30.92 -33.77 30.55
C GLY A 257 30.62 -33.24 29.18
N THR A 258 31.58 -33.33 28.28
CA THR A 258 31.46 -32.88 26.88
C THR A 258 31.03 -34.03 26.00
N TYR A 259 30.01 -33.79 25.20
CA TYR A 259 29.46 -34.67 24.18
C TYR A 259 29.50 -33.98 22.84
N PHE A 260 29.57 -34.75 21.77
CA PHE A 260 29.57 -34.24 20.40
C PHE A 260 28.29 -34.63 19.69
N TYR A 261 27.78 -33.75 18.84
CA TYR A 261 26.58 -34.01 18.07
C TYR A 261 26.80 -33.86 16.58
N VAL A 262 26.01 -34.57 15.81
CA VAL A 262 25.76 -34.40 14.38
C VAL A 262 24.26 -34.26 14.22
N VAL A 263 23.83 -33.12 13.62
CA VAL A 263 22.43 -32.88 13.24
C VAL A 263 22.35 -32.82 11.72
N GLU A 264 21.55 -33.74 11.15
CA GLU A 264 21.29 -33.76 9.70
C GLU A 264 19.85 -33.36 9.46
N PHE A 265 19.63 -32.59 8.38
CA PHE A 265 18.31 -32.08 7.98
C PHE A 265 17.94 -32.71 6.64
N SER A 266 16.66 -33.12 6.45
CA SER A 266 16.17 -33.71 5.19
C SER A 266 16.25 -32.77 3.97
N THR A 267 16.65 -31.52 4.15
CA THR A 267 16.81 -30.49 3.14
C THR A 267 18.08 -30.60 2.29
N ASN A 268 18.89 -31.64 2.46
CA ASN A 268 20.21 -31.79 1.82
C ASN A 268 21.25 -30.71 2.18
N ASP A 269 21.04 -29.99 3.25
CA ASP A 269 22.02 -29.06 3.79
C ASP A 269 23.20 -29.83 4.39
N GLU A 270 24.38 -29.20 4.50
CA GLU A 270 25.51 -29.81 5.17
C GLU A 270 25.19 -30.11 6.64
N PRO A 271 25.56 -31.30 7.16
CA PRO A 271 25.32 -31.65 8.56
C PRO A 271 25.92 -30.62 9.51
N LYS A 272 25.17 -30.16 10.48
CA LYS A 272 25.69 -29.31 11.55
C LYS A 272 26.34 -30.19 12.62
N LYS A 273 27.58 -29.88 12.96
CA LYS A 273 28.38 -30.60 13.94
C LYS A 273 28.85 -29.65 15.02
N GLY A 274 28.83 -30.13 16.25
CA GLY A 274 29.27 -29.32 17.38
C GLY A 274 29.49 -30.15 18.63
N PHE A 275 29.65 -29.47 19.73
CA PHE A 275 29.74 -30.07 21.06
C PHE A 275 28.72 -29.40 21.99
N MET A 276 28.34 -30.13 23.00
CA MET A 276 27.54 -29.65 24.11
C MET A 276 28.08 -30.16 25.43
N ILE A 277 27.75 -29.50 26.51
CA ILE A 277 28.08 -29.90 27.88
C ILE A 277 26.79 -30.41 28.55
N ILE A 278 26.88 -31.55 29.18
CA ILE A 278 25.87 -32.00 30.13
C ILE A 278 26.33 -31.58 31.52
N GLN A 279 25.49 -30.83 32.22
CA GLN A 279 25.70 -30.35 33.57
C GLN A 279 24.48 -30.76 34.40
N GLN A 280 24.68 -31.39 35.56
CA GLN A 280 23.63 -31.78 36.51
C GLN A 280 23.67 -30.89 37.74
#